data_b5e10ab958cb778ebb51b58265244473
#
_entry.id   b5e10ab958cb778ebb51b58265244473
#
_cell.length_a   1.000
_cell.length_b   1.000
_cell.length_c   1.000
_cell.angle_alpha   90.00
_cell.angle_beta   90.00
_cell.angle_gamma   90.00
#
_symmetry.space_group_name_H-M   'P 1'
#
loop_
_entity.id
_entity.type
_entity.pdbx_description
1 polymer ?
#
loop_
_entity_poly.entity_id
_entity_poly.type
_entity_poly.pdbx_seq_one_letter_code
_entity_poly.pdbx_strand_id
1 'polypeptide(L)'
;MSTVEDSKDAAAGEITDDFDRIQDTEWSLSEVWNRYGSWAVTVLNLTIFFCLWELFAWSGAINPLFLPAASSMFSALWEGLTTTAPPGAVISGSIRDHLFYSLTNLSIGLGIACVIGIPAGLLMGGNKYVERILSPYVWALASLPRIALVPLFILFLGFTVKMQITIITLSAVFPIIINAWAGVKTTEKSLLAAARVFGASRSELYFKVVLPYTLPFIIAGIQQGIGRGLIGVIIAEIFGGSKGLGYLITRAGDTFNSSLMYAVLFLLVVVSLSLIQLTRWLEAYIAPWRRIESL
;
A
#
# COMPACT_ATOMS: atom_id res chain seq x y z
N MET A 1 49.32 -48.44 18.89
CA MET A 1 49.12 -47.03 18.45
C MET A 1 48.02 -46.91 17.36
N SER A 2 47.59 -48.02 16.74
CA SER A 2 46.53 -48.09 15.71
C SER A 2 45.10 -48.08 16.24
N THR A 3 44.83 -48.51 17.46
CA THR A 3 43.47 -48.62 18.01
C THR A 3 42.84 -47.30 18.48
N VAL A 4 43.64 -46.24 18.67
CA VAL A 4 43.15 -44.90 19.09
C VAL A 4 42.79 -44.04 17.88
N GLU A 5 43.40 -44.27 16.73
CA GLU A 5 43.07 -43.60 15.47
C GLU A 5 41.76 -44.12 14.87
N ASP A 6 41.54 -45.43 14.87
CA ASP A 6 40.28 -46.04 14.39
C ASP A 6 39.07 -45.61 15.22
N SER A 7 39.24 -45.38 16.53
CA SER A 7 38.13 -44.90 17.38
C SER A 7 37.78 -43.41 17.18
N LYS A 8 38.76 -42.61 16.74
CA LYS A 8 38.50 -41.21 16.42
C LYS A 8 37.81 -41.04 15.07
N ASP A 9 38.16 -41.85 14.10
CA ASP A 9 37.55 -41.83 12.78
C ASP A 9 36.11 -42.37 12.81
N ALA A 10 35.83 -43.37 13.65
CA ALA A 10 34.46 -43.85 13.88
C ALA A 10 33.56 -42.80 14.58
N ALA A 11 34.09 -42.09 15.59
CA ALA A 11 33.37 -41.03 16.27
C ALA A 11 33.16 -39.80 15.37
N ALA A 12 34.10 -39.48 14.48
CA ALA A 12 33.94 -38.41 13.48
C ALA A 12 32.89 -38.76 12.43
N GLY A 13 32.79 -40.02 12.01
CA GLY A 13 31.77 -40.52 11.10
C GLY A 13 30.35 -40.49 11.70
N GLU A 14 30.22 -40.81 12.97
CA GLU A 14 28.92 -40.75 13.67
C GLU A 14 28.41 -39.33 13.86
N ILE A 15 29.32 -38.37 14.10
CA ILE A 15 28.96 -36.94 14.22
C ILE A 15 28.56 -36.36 12.86
N THR A 16 29.22 -36.74 11.76
CA THR A 16 28.84 -36.27 10.41
C THR A 16 27.49 -36.85 9.98
N ASP A 17 27.20 -38.13 10.28
CA ASP A 17 25.90 -38.75 9.99
C ASP A 17 24.74 -38.11 10.77
N ASP A 18 24.99 -37.66 11.99
CA ASP A 18 23.98 -36.96 12.80
C ASP A 18 23.74 -35.52 12.29
N PHE A 19 24.78 -34.82 11.82
CA PHE A 19 24.63 -33.52 11.17
C PHE A 19 23.89 -33.64 9.86
N ASP A 20 24.14 -34.64 9.03
CA ASP A 20 23.44 -34.86 7.77
C ASP A 20 21.96 -35.22 8.02
N ARG A 21 21.64 -36.02 9.05
CA ARG A 21 20.25 -36.30 9.45
C ARG A 21 19.50 -35.07 9.96
N ILE A 22 20.15 -34.14 10.66
CA ILE A 22 19.57 -32.92 11.13
C ILE A 22 19.30 -32.00 9.91
N GLN A 23 20.20 -31.90 8.95
CA GLN A 23 20.02 -31.15 7.71
C GLN A 23 18.87 -31.73 6.86
N ASP A 24 18.77 -33.06 6.71
CA ASP A 24 17.69 -33.71 5.96
C ASP A 24 16.32 -33.47 6.62
N THR A 25 16.24 -33.35 7.94
CA THR A 25 14.99 -33.04 8.64
C THR A 25 14.57 -31.57 8.45
N GLU A 26 15.54 -30.65 8.41
CA GLU A 26 15.27 -29.24 8.11
C GLU A 26 14.86 -29.04 6.64
N TRP A 27 15.47 -29.79 5.71
CA TRP A 27 15.11 -29.72 4.27
C TRP A 27 13.68 -30.21 4.01
N SER A 28 13.20 -31.21 4.71
CA SER A 28 11.83 -31.68 4.57
C SER A 28 10.79 -30.64 5.03
N LEU A 29 11.09 -29.90 6.08
CA LEU A 29 10.28 -28.79 6.56
C LEU A 29 10.33 -27.59 5.59
N SER A 30 11.47 -27.30 5.00
CA SER A 30 11.63 -26.24 4.02
C SER A 30 10.94 -26.54 2.68
N GLU A 31 10.92 -27.79 2.25
CA GLU A 31 10.17 -28.22 1.05
C GLU A 31 8.66 -28.13 1.25
N VAL A 32 8.13 -28.53 2.41
CA VAL A 32 6.73 -28.35 2.78
C VAL A 32 6.40 -26.85 2.91
N TRP A 33 7.32 -26.08 3.50
CA TRP A 33 7.20 -24.62 3.60
C TRP A 33 7.18 -23.94 2.23
N ASN A 34 8.03 -24.32 1.29
CA ASN A 34 8.06 -23.79 -0.07
C ASN A 34 6.85 -24.19 -0.91
N ARG A 35 6.24 -25.33 -0.68
CA ARG A 35 5.14 -25.85 -1.49
C ARG A 35 3.75 -25.39 -1.01
N TYR A 36 3.55 -25.25 0.30
CA TYR A 36 2.29 -24.84 0.92
C TYR A 36 2.40 -23.54 1.75
N GLY A 37 3.59 -22.94 1.80
CA GLY A 37 4.03 -22.16 2.93
C GLY A 37 3.50 -20.73 3.01
N SER A 38 3.47 -19.94 1.96
CA SER A 38 3.29 -18.51 2.20
C SER A 38 1.82 -18.13 2.45
N TRP A 39 0.88 -18.65 1.69
CA TRP A 39 -0.53 -18.31 1.88
C TRP A 39 -1.16 -19.04 3.08
N ALA A 40 -0.80 -20.31 3.31
CA ALA A 40 -1.32 -21.10 4.44
C ALA A 40 -0.87 -20.51 5.78
N VAL A 41 0.40 -20.09 5.87
CA VAL A 41 0.93 -19.39 7.05
C VAL A 41 0.25 -18.03 7.24
N THR A 42 0.00 -17.30 6.17
CA THR A 42 -0.74 -16.02 6.25
C THR A 42 -2.16 -16.23 6.77
N VAL A 43 -2.88 -17.22 6.24
CA VAL A 43 -4.23 -17.57 6.70
C VAL A 43 -4.21 -18.03 8.16
N LEU A 44 -3.25 -18.89 8.53
CA LEU A 44 -3.09 -19.35 9.92
C LEU A 44 -2.83 -18.19 10.88
N ASN A 45 -1.91 -17.28 10.53
CA ASN A 45 -1.60 -16.10 11.36
C ASN A 45 -2.81 -15.18 11.50
N LEU A 46 -3.54 -14.92 10.41
CA LEU A 46 -4.77 -14.12 10.47
C LEU A 46 -5.84 -14.80 11.32
N THR A 47 -6.00 -16.12 11.18
CA THR A 47 -6.96 -16.88 12.01
C THR A 47 -6.59 -16.81 13.48
N ILE A 48 -5.33 -17.06 13.82
CA ILE A 48 -4.83 -16.94 15.20
C ILE A 48 -5.06 -15.52 15.72
N PHE A 49 -4.74 -14.49 14.94
CA PHE A 49 -4.93 -13.10 15.32
C PHE A 49 -6.41 -12.80 15.66
N PHE A 50 -7.35 -13.18 14.79
CA PHE A 50 -8.77 -12.94 15.02
C PHE A 50 -9.33 -13.80 16.16
N CYS A 51 -8.85 -15.04 16.33
CA CYS A 51 -9.23 -15.87 17.48
C CYS A 51 -8.73 -15.28 18.82
N LEU A 52 -7.49 -14.80 18.86
CA LEU A 52 -6.95 -14.12 20.02
C LEU A 52 -7.69 -12.83 20.33
N TRP A 53 -8.03 -12.04 19.31
CA TRP A 53 -8.83 -10.85 19.47
C TRP A 53 -10.21 -11.17 20.05
N GLU A 54 -10.90 -12.17 19.50
CA GLU A 54 -12.21 -12.61 19.97
C GLU A 54 -12.16 -13.06 21.45
N LEU A 55 -11.19 -13.92 21.79
CA LEU A 55 -10.96 -14.40 23.17
C LEU A 55 -10.69 -13.22 24.11
N PHE A 56 -9.87 -12.28 23.69
CA PHE A 56 -9.52 -11.13 24.50
C PHE A 56 -10.72 -10.19 24.71
N ALA A 57 -11.53 -9.98 23.69
CA ALA A 57 -12.76 -9.21 23.79
C ALA A 57 -13.78 -9.88 24.73
N TRP A 58 -13.87 -11.22 24.72
CA TRP A 58 -14.77 -11.98 25.59
C TRP A 58 -14.28 -12.08 27.02
N SER A 59 -12.99 -11.94 27.28
CA SER A 59 -12.43 -11.99 28.63
C SER A 59 -12.95 -10.90 29.56
N GLY A 60 -13.58 -9.85 29.01
CA GLY A 60 -14.07 -8.70 29.79
C GLY A 60 -12.95 -7.78 30.33
N ALA A 61 -11.68 -8.05 29.95
CA ALA A 61 -10.54 -7.22 30.36
C ALA A 61 -10.61 -5.79 29.83
N ILE A 62 -11.27 -5.61 28.68
CA ILE A 62 -11.51 -4.29 28.08
C ILE A 62 -13.02 -4.12 27.85
N ASN A 63 -13.49 -2.91 28.11
CA ASN A 63 -14.89 -2.57 27.84
C ASN A 63 -15.20 -2.75 26.34
N PRO A 64 -16.31 -3.45 25.96
CA PRO A 64 -16.71 -3.63 24.55
C PRO A 64 -16.88 -2.34 23.76
N LEU A 65 -17.08 -1.21 24.43
CA LEU A 65 -17.09 0.11 23.79
C LEU A 65 -15.74 0.50 23.20
N PHE A 66 -14.64 -0.02 23.73
CA PHE A 66 -13.29 0.29 23.21
C PHE A 66 -12.77 -0.82 22.31
N LEU A 67 -13.03 -2.08 22.64
CA LEU A 67 -12.61 -3.23 21.86
C LEU A 67 -13.82 -4.17 21.67
N PRO A 68 -14.56 -4.00 20.55
CA PRO A 68 -15.64 -4.90 20.21
C PRO A 68 -15.09 -6.28 19.83
N ALA A 69 -15.92 -7.32 19.95
CA ALA A 69 -15.58 -8.64 19.44
C ALA A 69 -15.37 -8.63 17.92
N ALA A 70 -14.43 -9.41 17.41
CA ALA A 70 -14.20 -9.49 15.97
C ALA A 70 -15.45 -9.94 15.20
N SER A 71 -16.24 -10.86 15.79
CA SER A 71 -17.53 -11.30 15.25
C SER A 71 -18.52 -10.15 15.07
N SER A 72 -18.62 -9.23 16.05
CA SER A 72 -19.49 -8.06 15.95
C SER A 72 -19.02 -7.04 14.91
N MET A 73 -17.71 -6.91 14.70
CA MET A 73 -17.14 -6.12 13.61
C MET A 73 -17.53 -6.70 12.24
N PHE A 74 -17.39 -8.02 12.05
CA PHE A 74 -17.77 -8.67 10.79
C PHE A 74 -19.27 -8.63 10.53
N SER A 75 -20.12 -8.79 11.56
CA SER A 75 -21.56 -8.64 11.41
C SER A 75 -21.96 -7.21 11.04
N ALA A 76 -21.36 -6.19 11.66
CA ALA A 76 -21.57 -4.79 11.30
C ALA A 76 -21.12 -4.46 9.86
N LEU A 77 -20.00 -5.08 9.41
CA LEU A 77 -19.54 -4.94 8.03
C LEU A 77 -20.53 -5.56 7.05
N TRP A 78 -20.99 -6.79 7.31
CA TRP A 78 -21.94 -7.50 6.46
C TRP A 78 -23.27 -6.76 6.36
N GLU A 79 -23.82 -6.36 7.50
CA GLU A 79 -25.05 -5.59 7.56
C GLU A 79 -24.92 -4.26 6.80
N GLY A 80 -23.84 -3.52 7.04
CA GLY A 80 -23.60 -2.24 6.38
C GLY A 80 -23.33 -2.35 4.85
N LEU A 81 -22.91 -3.50 4.37
CA LEU A 81 -22.73 -3.74 2.92
C LEU A 81 -24.02 -4.22 2.24
N THR A 82 -24.90 -4.94 2.97
CA THR A 82 -26.09 -5.59 2.40
C THR A 82 -27.37 -4.80 2.63
N THR A 83 -27.47 -4.07 3.74
CA THR A 83 -28.67 -3.27 4.08
C THR A 83 -28.50 -1.81 3.72
N THR A 84 -29.55 -1.24 3.15
CA THR A 84 -29.66 0.22 2.99
C THR A 84 -30.20 0.80 4.30
N ALA A 85 -29.52 1.80 4.85
CA ALA A 85 -30.00 2.47 6.06
C ALA A 85 -31.39 3.07 5.83
N PRO A 86 -32.35 2.89 6.76
CA PRO A 86 -33.68 3.45 6.63
C PRO A 86 -33.61 4.99 6.58
N PRO A 87 -34.55 5.65 5.87
CA PRO A 87 -34.66 7.10 5.85
C PRO A 87 -34.80 7.64 7.27
N GLY A 88 -33.92 8.55 7.67
CA GLY A 88 -33.89 9.13 9.01
C GLY A 88 -32.95 8.45 10.01
N ALA A 89 -32.21 7.42 9.61
CA ALA A 89 -31.16 6.86 10.45
C ALA A 89 -30.07 7.92 10.72
N VAL A 90 -29.47 7.86 11.92
CA VAL A 90 -28.35 8.75 12.33
C VAL A 90 -27.17 8.69 11.35
N ILE A 91 -27.03 7.56 10.65
CA ILE A 91 -26.09 7.36 9.55
C ILE A 91 -26.92 7.22 8.28
N SER A 92 -26.88 8.22 7.41
CA SER A 92 -27.57 8.19 6.12
C SER A 92 -26.70 7.45 5.10
N GLY A 93 -27.22 6.39 4.48
CA GLY A 93 -26.55 5.59 3.47
C GLY A 93 -25.95 4.29 4.03
N SER A 94 -25.67 3.35 3.14
CA SER A 94 -25.00 2.10 3.49
C SER A 94 -23.48 2.27 3.49
N ILE A 95 -22.73 1.39 4.14
CA ILE A 95 -21.26 1.36 4.03
C ILE A 95 -20.83 1.33 2.54
N ARG A 96 -21.60 0.65 1.70
CA ARG A 96 -21.39 0.57 0.27
C ARG A 96 -21.42 1.95 -0.40
N ASP A 97 -22.40 2.80 -0.08
CA ASP A 97 -22.54 4.14 -0.67
C ASP A 97 -21.36 5.05 -0.27
N HIS A 98 -20.93 4.95 0.99
CA HIS A 98 -19.77 5.65 1.50
C HIS A 98 -18.48 5.15 0.87
N LEU A 99 -18.34 3.84 0.68
CA LEU A 99 -17.20 3.22 -0.01
C LEU A 99 -17.07 3.73 -1.45
N PHE A 100 -18.16 3.69 -2.22
CA PHE A 100 -18.13 4.19 -3.60
C PHE A 100 -17.80 5.68 -3.67
N TYR A 101 -18.31 6.48 -2.74
CA TYR A 101 -17.98 7.89 -2.66
C TYR A 101 -16.48 8.11 -2.42
N SER A 102 -15.90 7.43 -1.41
CA SER A 102 -14.46 7.52 -1.10
C SER A 102 -13.59 7.04 -2.26
N LEU A 103 -13.96 5.92 -2.89
CA LEU A 103 -13.22 5.37 -4.05
C LEU A 103 -13.29 6.31 -5.26
N THR A 104 -14.42 6.95 -5.51
CA THR A 104 -14.57 7.93 -6.59
C THR A 104 -13.66 9.13 -6.37
N ASN A 105 -13.68 9.71 -5.17
CA ASN A 105 -12.82 10.83 -4.82
C ASN A 105 -11.34 10.47 -4.87
N LEU A 106 -10.98 9.26 -4.38
CA LEU A 106 -9.62 8.72 -4.50
C LEU A 106 -9.18 8.61 -5.97
N SER A 107 -10.04 8.01 -6.81
CA SER A 107 -9.73 7.79 -8.23
C SER A 107 -9.51 9.11 -8.97
N ILE A 108 -10.36 10.11 -8.72
CA ILE A 108 -10.21 11.44 -9.32
C ILE A 108 -8.92 12.11 -8.82
N GLY A 109 -8.70 12.14 -7.50
CA GLY A 109 -7.53 12.77 -6.91
C GLY A 109 -6.22 12.09 -7.32
N LEU A 110 -6.20 10.76 -7.37
CA LEU A 110 -5.06 9.97 -7.86
C LEU A 110 -4.83 10.18 -9.36
N GLY A 111 -5.89 10.22 -10.16
CA GLY A 111 -5.81 10.51 -11.59
C GLY A 111 -5.16 11.86 -11.87
N ILE A 112 -5.59 12.91 -11.17
CA ILE A 112 -4.97 14.24 -11.26
C ILE A 112 -3.51 14.19 -10.79
N ALA A 113 -3.22 13.48 -9.70
CA ALA A 113 -1.85 13.31 -9.20
C ALA A 113 -0.95 12.60 -10.21
N CYS A 114 -1.45 11.60 -10.94
CA CYS A 114 -0.72 10.93 -12.02
C CYS A 114 -0.47 11.87 -13.21
N VAL A 115 -1.49 12.61 -13.65
CA VAL A 115 -1.39 13.54 -14.79
C VAL A 115 -0.38 14.65 -14.52
N ILE A 116 -0.25 15.12 -13.28
CA ILE A 116 0.71 16.14 -12.89
C ILE A 116 2.06 15.49 -12.51
N GLY A 117 2.02 14.46 -11.69
CA GLY A 117 3.20 13.89 -11.03
C GLY A 117 4.12 13.13 -11.98
N ILE A 118 3.57 12.33 -12.89
CA ILE A 118 4.39 11.57 -13.84
C ILE A 118 5.18 12.49 -14.77
N PRO A 119 4.54 13.45 -15.50
CA PRO A 119 5.29 14.36 -16.34
C PRO A 119 6.29 15.22 -15.56
N ALA A 120 5.94 15.72 -14.38
CA ALA A 120 6.84 16.52 -13.56
C ALA A 120 8.08 15.71 -13.15
N GLY A 121 7.91 14.47 -12.68
CA GLY A 121 9.02 13.57 -12.31
C GLY A 121 9.91 13.23 -13.50
N LEU A 122 9.33 12.89 -14.65
CA LEU A 122 10.05 12.60 -15.88
C LEU A 122 10.85 13.81 -16.37
N LEU A 123 10.28 15.01 -16.35
CA LEU A 123 10.94 16.25 -16.72
C LEU A 123 12.10 16.58 -15.76
N MET A 124 11.90 16.42 -14.45
CA MET A 124 12.96 16.62 -13.45
C MET A 124 14.11 15.63 -13.66
N GLY A 125 13.82 14.36 -13.94
CA GLY A 125 14.85 13.36 -14.19
C GLY A 125 15.63 13.59 -15.48
N GLY A 126 14.94 14.06 -16.53
CA GLY A 126 15.54 14.27 -17.86
C GLY A 126 16.26 15.60 -18.04
N ASN A 127 16.01 16.61 -17.19
CA ASN A 127 16.56 17.96 -17.34
C ASN A 127 17.12 18.51 -16.02
N LYS A 128 18.44 18.71 -15.97
CA LYS A 128 19.15 19.22 -14.79
C LYS A 128 18.70 20.62 -14.34
N TYR A 129 18.23 21.46 -15.24
CA TYR A 129 17.74 22.80 -14.88
C TYR A 129 16.37 22.71 -14.20
N VAL A 130 15.47 21.91 -14.76
CA VAL A 130 14.15 21.65 -14.17
C VAL A 130 14.32 21.02 -12.78
N GLU A 131 15.18 20.01 -12.67
CA GLU A 131 15.52 19.38 -11.39
C GLU A 131 16.00 20.39 -10.36
N ARG A 132 16.98 21.25 -10.70
CA ARG A 132 17.55 22.23 -9.76
C ARG A 132 16.51 23.24 -9.28
N ILE A 133 15.57 23.61 -10.15
CA ILE A 133 14.49 24.55 -9.80
C ILE A 133 13.42 23.90 -8.95
N LEU A 134 12.94 22.70 -9.36
CA LEU A 134 11.75 22.08 -8.73
C LEU A 134 12.07 21.25 -7.49
N SER A 135 13.27 20.65 -7.39
CA SER A 135 13.60 19.74 -6.29
C SER A 135 13.44 20.36 -4.89
N PRO A 136 13.84 21.61 -4.59
CA PRO A 136 13.63 22.19 -3.28
C PRO A 136 12.12 22.28 -2.92
N TYR A 137 11.29 22.67 -3.87
CA TYR A 137 9.84 22.77 -3.67
C TYR A 137 9.19 21.39 -3.49
N VAL A 138 9.58 20.39 -4.28
CA VAL A 138 9.07 19.03 -4.16
C VAL A 138 9.40 18.46 -2.79
N TRP A 139 10.64 18.59 -2.31
CA TRP A 139 11.02 18.11 -0.98
C TRP A 139 10.34 18.89 0.14
N ALA A 140 10.27 20.20 0.07
CA ALA A 140 9.60 21.03 1.06
C ALA A 140 8.11 20.66 1.18
N LEU A 141 7.39 20.59 0.04
CA LEU A 141 5.97 20.28 0.03
C LEU A 141 5.69 18.81 0.37
N ALA A 142 6.58 17.88 -0.01
CA ALA A 142 6.47 16.46 0.37
C ALA A 142 6.60 16.25 1.88
N SER A 143 7.37 17.10 2.57
CA SER A 143 7.61 17.02 4.02
C SER A 143 6.49 17.63 4.85
N LEU A 144 5.60 18.45 4.26
CA LEU A 144 4.52 19.09 5.00
C LEU A 144 3.50 18.08 5.52
N PRO A 145 3.08 18.16 6.78
CA PRO A 145 1.99 17.36 7.31
C PRO A 145 0.67 17.82 6.69
N ARG A 146 0.06 16.95 5.82
CA ARG A 146 -1.14 17.30 5.02
C ARG A 146 -2.32 17.69 5.89
N ILE A 147 -2.45 17.06 7.05
CA ILE A 147 -3.53 17.37 8.00
C ILE A 147 -3.50 18.85 8.45
N ALA A 148 -2.32 19.43 8.56
CA ALA A 148 -2.17 20.85 8.93
C ALA A 148 -2.65 21.81 7.84
N LEU A 149 -2.75 21.35 6.58
CA LEU A 149 -3.22 22.16 5.47
C LEU A 149 -4.75 22.13 5.31
N VAL A 150 -5.45 21.24 6.00
CA VAL A 150 -6.92 21.10 5.89
C VAL A 150 -7.66 22.39 6.22
N PRO A 151 -7.38 23.11 7.33
CA PRO A 151 -8.06 24.37 7.61
C PRO A 151 -7.83 25.43 6.51
N LEU A 152 -6.64 25.46 5.92
CA LEU A 152 -6.33 26.35 4.81
C LEU A 152 -7.19 26.02 3.58
N PHE A 153 -7.32 24.74 3.21
CA PHE A 153 -8.17 24.34 2.08
C PHE A 153 -9.65 24.54 2.36
N ILE A 154 -10.11 24.37 3.59
CA ILE A 154 -11.48 24.72 3.97
C ILE A 154 -11.73 26.21 3.80
N LEU A 155 -10.78 27.06 4.19
CA LEU A 155 -10.90 28.51 4.04
C LEU A 155 -11.04 28.94 2.56
N PHE A 156 -10.26 28.36 1.64
CA PHE A 156 -10.27 28.74 0.22
C PHE A 156 -11.32 28.00 -0.60
N LEU A 157 -11.63 26.75 -0.29
CA LEU A 157 -12.49 25.90 -1.12
C LEU A 157 -13.83 25.55 -0.44
N GLY A 158 -13.99 25.90 0.85
CA GLY A 158 -15.14 25.51 1.65
C GLY A 158 -15.20 23.99 1.89
N PHE A 159 -16.28 23.55 2.53
CA PHE A 159 -16.58 22.12 2.76
C PHE A 159 -17.12 21.45 1.48
N THR A 160 -16.30 21.29 0.48
CA THR A 160 -16.70 20.82 -0.85
C THR A 160 -15.91 19.59 -1.28
N VAL A 161 -16.45 18.88 -2.28
CA VAL A 161 -15.74 17.77 -2.95
C VAL A 161 -14.41 18.25 -3.57
N LYS A 162 -14.35 19.52 -4.04
CA LYS A 162 -13.11 20.09 -4.59
C LYS A 162 -11.99 20.13 -3.53
N MET A 163 -12.32 20.51 -2.31
CA MET A 163 -11.38 20.51 -1.19
C MET A 163 -10.86 19.08 -0.92
N GLN A 164 -11.76 18.09 -0.87
CA GLN A 164 -11.38 16.69 -0.65
C GLN A 164 -10.45 16.20 -1.76
N ILE A 165 -10.80 16.38 -3.03
CA ILE A 165 -9.96 16.00 -4.18
C ILE A 165 -8.59 16.69 -4.12
N THR A 166 -8.52 17.95 -3.72
CA THR A 166 -7.26 18.71 -3.59
C THR A 166 -6.35 18.07 -2.54
N ILE A 167 -6.88 17.72 -1.37
CA ILE A 167 -6.11 17.05 -0.31
C ILE A 167 -5.60 15.69 -0.76
N ILE A 168 -6.45 14.90 -1.45
CA ILE A 168 -6.09 13.60 -1.99
C ILE A 168 -4.97 13.73 -3.01
N THR A 169 -5.13 14.65 -3.97
CA THR A 169 -4.15 14.93 -5.01
C THR A 169 -2.82 15.34 -4.41
N LEU A 170 -2.83 16.27 -3.47
CA LEU A 170 -1.61 16.74 -2.79
C LEU A 170 -0.93 15.61 -1.99
N SER A 171 -1.71 14.67 -1.47
CA SER A 171 -1.17 13.52 -0.75
C SER A 171 -0.50 12.51 -1.68
N ALA A 172 -1.03 12.31 -2.90
CA ALA A 172 -0.58 11.30 -3.84
C ALA A 172 0.49 11.79 -4.82
N VAL A 173 0.54 13.10 -5.15
CA VAL A 173 1.37 13.64 -6.23
C VAL A 173 2.87 13.52 -5.96
N PHE A 174 3.32 13.79 -4.73
CA PHE A 174 4.75 13.79 -4.42
C PHE A 174 5.42 12.43 -4.49
N PRO A 175 4.86 11.33 -3.95
CA PRO A 175 5.41 10.00 -4.18
C PRO A 175 5.55 9.68 -5.67
N ILE A 176 4.57 10.06 -6.49
CA ILE A 176 4.59 9.83 -7.94
C ILE A 176 5.73 10.62 -8.60
N ILE A 177 5.86 11.92 -8.27
CA ILE A 177 6.96 12.76 -8.77
C ILE A 177 8.31 12.15 -8.41
N ILE A 178 8.53 11.84 -7.13
CA ILE A 178 9.81 11.38 -6.60
C ILE A 178 10.22 10.05 -7.23
N ASN A 179 9.30 9.10 -7.33
CA ASN A 179 9.60 7.79 -7.94
C ASN A 179 9.85 7.92 -9.45
N ALA A 180 9.04 8.67 -10.19
CA ALA A 180 9.27 8.90 -11.61
C ALA A 180 10.61 9.60 -11.87
N TRP A 181 10.95 10.61 -11.07
CA TRP A 181 12.24 11.30 -11.09
C TRP A 181 13.40 10.33 -10.80
N ALA A 182 13.29 9.51 -9.74
CA ALA A 182 14.30 8.49 -9.40
C ALA A 182 14.50 7.48 -10.53
N GLY A 183 13.41 7.00 -11.15
CA GLY A 183 13.49 6.05 -12.26
C GLY A 183 14.30 6.56 -13.45
N VAL A 184 14.11 7.82 -13.84
CA VAL A 184 14.91 8.44 -14.90
C VAL A 184 16.38 8.55 -14.49
N LYS A 185 16.66 8.93 -13.24
CA LYS A 185 18.03 9.12 -12.72
C LYS A 185 18.82 7.81 -12.60
N THR A 186 18.15 6.72 -12.32
CA THR A 186 18.75 5.39 -12.14
C THR A 186 18.88 4.61 -13.43
N THR A 187 18.47 5.17 -14.59
CA THR A 187 18.63 4.51 -15.89
C THR A 187 20.12 4.19 -16.13
N GLU A 188 20.38 2.92 -16.43
CA GLU A 188 21.75 2.41 -16.60
C GLU A 188 22.49 3.11 -17.73
N LYS A 189 23.69 3.60 -17.41
CA LYS A 189 24.55 4.28 -18.38
C LYS A 189 24.99 3.36 -19.52
N SER A 190 25.12 2.07 -19.25
CA SER A 190 25.42 1.00 -20.22
C SER A 190 24.36 0.93 -21.32
N LEU A 191 23.08 0.92 -20.95
CA LEU A 191 21.96 0.91 -21.88
C LEU A 191 21.93 2.18 -22.75
N LEU A 192 22.18 3.33 -22.14
CA LEU A 192 22.24 4.60 -22.87
C LEU A 192 23.45 4.66 -23.84
N ALA A 193 24.59 4.10 -23.44
CA ALA A 193 25.77 4.03 -24.28
C ALA A 193 25.53 3.09 -25.47
N ALA A 194 25.03 1.89 -25.23
CA ALA A 194 24.71 0.92 -26.27
C ALA A 194 23.74 1.51 -27.32
N ALA A 195 22.63 2.12 -26.87
CA ALA A 195 21.70 2.72 -27.82
C ALA A 195 22.29 3.85 -28.65
N ARG A 196 23.25 4.64 -28.10
CA ARG A 196 23.97 5.66 -28.85
C ARG A 196 24.89 5.07 -29.91
N VAL A 197 25.55 3.94 -29.61
CA VAL A 197 26.39 3.23 -30.59
C VAL A 197 25.55 2.77 -31.79
N PHE A 198 24.32 2.39 -31.57
CA PHE A 198 23.34 2.07 -32.62
C PHE A 198 22.70 3.29 -33.29
N GLY A 199 23.20 4.50 -33.02
CA GLY A 199 22.75 5.72 -33.69
C GLY A 199 21.42 6.31 -33.15
N ALA A 200 20.96 5.91 -31.98
CA ALA A 200 19.72 6.43 -31.44
C ALA A 200 19.77 7.95 -31.17
N SER A 201 18.80 8.67 -31.68
CA SER A 201 18.58 10.10 -31.43
C SER A 201 18.22 10.35 -29.95
N ARG A 202 18.28 11.60 -29.50
CA ARG A 202 17.88 11.98 -28.12
C ARG A 202 16.45 11.59 -27.79
N SER A 203 15.55 11.75 -28.73
CA SER A 203 14.14 11.37 -28.56
C SER A 203 13.97 9.87 -28.46
N GLU A 204 14.66 9.11 -29.31
CA GLU A 204 14.62 7.64 -29.25
C GLU A 204 15.21 7.09 -27.95
N LEU A 205 16.32 7.67 -27.47
CA LEU A 205 16.88 7.33 -26.16
C LEU A 205 15.84 7.53 -25.05
N TYR A 206 15.11 8.66 -25.08
CA TYR A 206 14.15 8.97 -24.05
C TYR A 206 12.93 8.04 -24.11
N PHE A 207 12.30 7.89 -25.27
CA PHE A 207 11.05 7.12 -25.40
C PHE A 207 11.26 5.62 -25.50
N LYS A 208 12.39 5.14 -26.08
CA LYS A 208 12.64 3.70 -26.28
C LYS A 208 13.50 3.07 -25.18
N VAL A 209 14.26 3.87 -24.39
CA VAL A 209 15.14 3.34 -23.34
C VAL A 209 14.75 3.86 -21.97
N VAL A 210 14.77 5.20 -21.77
CA VAL A 210 14.56 5.80 -20.44
C VAL A 210 13.13 5.57 -19.95
N LEU A 211 12.13 5.86 -20.78
CA LEU A 211 10.72 5.75 -20.37
C LEU A 211 10.30 4.30 -20.04
N PRO A 212 10.61 3.28 -20.86
CA PRO A 212 10.35 1.90 -20.51
C PRO A 212 11.10 1.43 -19.26
N TYR A 213 12.35 1.86 -19.06
CA TYR A 213 13.12 1.58 -17.85
C TYR A 213 12.46 2.21 -16.60
N THR A 214 11.86 3.39 -16.75
CA THR A 214 11.23 4.14 -15.66
C THR A 214 9.83 3.61 -15.28
N LEU A 215 9.17 2.84 -16.14
CA LEU A 215 7.79 2.36 -15.89
C LEU A 215 7.62 1.67 -14.54
N PRO A 216 8.48 0.75 -14.09
CA PRO A 216 8.35 0.11 -12.77
C PRO A 216 8.42 1.12 -11.62
N PHE A 217 9.25 2.15 -11.75
CA PHE A 217 9.35 3.22 -10.75
C PHE A 217 8.08 4.07 -10.73
N ILE A 218 7.49 4.36 -11.89
CA ILE A 218 6.22 5.08 -11.99
C ILE A 218 5.13 4.28 -11.27
N ILE A 219 5.06 2.97 -11.50
CA ILE A 219 4.08 2.09 -10.84
C ILE A 219 4.31 2.05 -9.33
N ALA A 220 5.56 1.93 -8.87
CA ALA A 220 5.89 2.03 -7.45
C ALA A 220 5.47 3.39 -6.85
N GLY A 221 5.63 4.48 -7.61
CA GLY A 221 5.15 5.80 -7.25
C GLY A 221 3.62 5.87 -7.12
N ILE A 222 2.89 5.23 -8.03
CA ILE A 222 1.42 5.13 -7.97
C ILE A 222 0.99 4.29 -6.75
N GLN A 223 1.65 3.17 -6.45
CA GLN A 223 1.37 2.35 -5.28
C GLN A 223 1.54 3.14 -3.97
N GLN A 224 2.64 3.88 -3.84
CA GLN A 224 2.84 4.78 -2.70
C GLN A 224 1.82 5.92 -2.70
N GLY A 225 1.44 6.42 -3.88
CA GLY A 225 0.41 7.43 -4.09
C GLY A 225 -0.97 6.97 -3.62
N ILE A 226 -1.34 5.72 -3.88
CA ILE A 226 -2.58 5.09 -3.38
C ILE A 226 -2.59 5.09 -1.86
N GLY A 227 -1.54 4.58 -1.21
CA GLY A 227 -1.48 4.53 0.25
C GLY A 227 -1.59 5.92 0.90
N ARG A 228 -0.84 6.91 0.38
CA ARG A 228 -0.92 8.29 0.88
C ARG A 228 -2.22 8.99 0.48
N GLY A 229 -2.77 8.66 -0.68
CA GLY A 229 -4.07 9.16 -1.15
C GLY A 229 -5.22 8.69 -0.28
N LEU A 230 -5.22 7.42 0.16
CA LEU A 230 -6.20 6.87 1.11
C LEU A 230 -6.16 7.62 2.46
N ILE A 231 -4.97 7.91 2.98
CA ILE A 231 -4.84 8.77 4.17
C ILE A 231 -5.44 10.15 3.89
N GLY A 232 -5.20 10.72 2.70
CA GLY A 232 -5.79 11.98 2.25
C GLY A 232 -7.31 11.93 2.18
N VAL A 233 -7.90 10.84 1.68
CA VAL A 233 -9.37 10.62 1.67
C VAL A 233 -9.93 10.68 3.09
N ILE A 234 -9.38 9.89 4.00
CA ILE A 234 -9.86 9.82 5.38
C ILE A 234 -9.79 11.19 6.05
N ILE A 235 -8.65 11.88 5.93
CA ILE A 235 -8.48 13.22 6.50
C ILE A 235 -9.50 14.20 5.91
N ALA A 236 -9.65 14.21 4.58
CA ALA A 236 -10.57 15.12 3.90
C ALA A 236 -12.04 14.87 4.27
N GLU A 237 -12.42 13.61 4.47
CA GLU A 237 -13.79 13.21 4.83
C GLU A 237 -14.10 13.41 6.31
N ILE A 238 -13.12 13.23 7.21
CA ILE A 238 -13.28 13.53 8.65
C ILE A 238 -13.56 15.03 8.87
N PHE A 239 -12.80 15.89 8.20
CA PHE A 239 -12.89 17.33 8.45
C PHE A 239 -13.90 18.07 7.57
N GLY A 240 -14.21 17.54 6.39
CA GLY A 240 -15.04 18.24 5.42
C GLY A 240 -16.12 17.40 4.76
N GLY A 241 -16.33 16.17 5.20
CA GLY A 241 -17.25 15.23 4.58
C GLY A 241 -18.64 15.19 5.22
N SER A 242 -19.67 15.10 4.39
CA SER A 242 -21.00 14.62 4.79
C SER A 242 -21.25 13.18 4.34
N LYS A 243 -20.27 12.59 3.62
CA LYS A 243 -20.26 11.22 3.09
C LYS A 243 -18.82 10.71 3.04
N GLY A 244 -18.67 9.40 2.94
CA GLY A 244 -17.39 8.71 2.81
C GLY A 244 -17.05 7.86 4.02
N LEU A 245 -16.00 7.05 3.90
CA LEU A 245 -15.56 6.14 4.96
C LEU A 245 -15.00 6.89 6.17
N GLY A 246 -14.28 8.01 5.94
CA GLY A 246 -13.78 8.88 7.01
C GLY A 246 -14.92 9.53 7.80
N TYR A 247 -15.99 9.96 7.11
CA TYR A 247 -17.21 10.44 7.76
C TYR A 247 -17.87 9.35 8.62
N LEU A 248 -17.95 8.10 8.11
CA LEU A 248 -18.50 6.98 8.90
C LEU A 248 -17.70 6.71 10.16
N ILE A 249 -16.37 6.78 10.10
CA ILE A 249 -15.50 6.60 11.27
C ILE A 249 -15.82 7.64 12.33
N THR A 250 -15.94 8.92 11.93
CA THR A 250 -16.28 10.01 12.86
C THR A 250 -17.65 9.79 13.49
N ARG A 251 -18.66 9.47 12.66
CA ARG A 251 -20.02 9.22 13.14
C ARG A 251 -20.12 8.00 14.05
N ALA A 252 -19.42 6.92 13.72
CA ALA A 252 -19.36 5.75 14.58
C ALA A 252 -18.71 6.07 15.94
N GLY A 253 -17.65 6.92 15.94
CA GLY A 253 -17.05 7.44 17.16
C GLY A 253 -17.99 8.30 17.98
N ASP A 254 -18.66 9.27 17.37
CA ASP A 254 -19.63 10.18 18.02
C ASP A 254 -20.80 9.42 18.67
N THR A 255 -21.20 8.28 18.10
CA THR A 255 -22.29 7.44 18.60
C THR A 255 -21.82 6.26 19.44
N PHE A 256 -20.52 6.17 19.73
CA PHE A 256 -19.91 5.04 20.45
C PHE A 256 -20.20 3.66 19.82
N ASN A 257 -20.43 3.63 18.51
CA ASN A 257 -20.60 2.39 17.76
C ASN A 257 -19.24 1.83 17.31
N SER A 258 -18.52 1.24 18.25
CA SER A 258 -17.17 0.71 17.99
C SER A 258 -17.16 -0.40 16.95
N SER A 259 -18.19 -1.27 16.93
CA SER A 259 -18.27 -2.34 15.92
C SER A 259 -18.28 -1.79 14.50
N LEU A 260 -19.05 -0.73 14.23
CA LEU A 260 -19.07 -0.06 12.94
C LEU A 260 -17.72 0.64 12.64
N MET A 261 -17.13 1.31 13.63
CA MET A 261 -15.85 1.99 13.47
C MET A 261 -14.74 1.00 13.05
N TYR A 262 -14.62 -0.14 13.76
CA TYR A 262 -13.66 -1.18 13.41
C TYR A 262 -13.97 -1.86 12.08
N ALA A 263 -15.26 -2.05 11.74
CA ALA A 263 -15.69 -2.57 10.45
C ALA A 263 -15.21 -1.68 9.28
N VAL A 264 -15.36 -0.36 9.42
CA VAL A 264 -14.91 0.60 8.39
C VAL A 264 -13.38 0.66 8.32
N LEU A 265 -12.67 0.61 9.47
CA LEU A 265 -11.20 0.54 9.49
C LEU A 265 -10.70 -0.74 8.81
N PHE A 266 -11.31 -1.89 9.11
CA PHE A 266 -10.98 -3.15 8.44
C PHE A 266 -11.23 -3.08 6.93
N LEU A 267 -12.37 -2.53 6.52
CA LEU A 267 -12.70 -2.32 5.10
C LEU A 267 -11.66 -1.45 4.39
N LEU A 268 -11.16 -0.40 5.04
CA LEU A 268 -10.09 0.45 4.50
C LEU A 268 -8.79 -0.33 4.27
N VAL A 269 -8.42 -1.23 5.18
CA VAL A 269 -7.25 -2.11 5.00
C VAL A 269 -7.46 -3.02 3.80
N VAL A 270 -8.62 -3.67 3.70
CA VAL A 270 -8.95 -4.56 2.57
C VAL A 270 -8.91 -3.79 1.24
N VAL A 271 -9.51 -2.60 1.19
CA VAL A 271 -9.49 -1.74 0.00
C VAL A 271 -8.06 -1.33 -0.37
N SER A 272 -7.25 -0.92 0.61
CA SER A 272 -5.85 -0.55 0.38
C SER A 272 -5.05 -1.71 -0.23
N LEU A 273 -5.14 -2.90 0.37
CA LEU A 273 -4.47 -4.09 -0.12
C LEU A 273 -4.95 -4.50 -1.51
N SER A 274 -6.26 -4.41 -1.78
CA SER A 274 -6.85 -4.72 -3.07
C SER A 274 -6.34 -3.77 -4.17
N LEU A 275 -6.27 -2.48 -3.88
CA LEU A 275 -5.75 -1.48 -4.81
C LEU A 275 -4.26 -1.67 -5.09
N ILE A 276 -3.46 -1.97 -4.06
CA ILE A 276 -2.04 -2.28 -4.22
C ILE A 276 -1.85 -3.55 -5.05
N GLN A 277 -2.64 -4.59 -4.78
CA GLN A 277 -2.56 -5.83 -5.55
C GLN A 277 -2.97 -5.62 -7.02
N LEU A 278 -3.98 -4.78 -7.28
CA LEU A 278 -4.37 -4.40 -8.64
C LEU A 278 -3.22 -3.72 -9.39
N THR A 279 -2.49 -2.80 -8.72
CA THR A 279 -1.33 -2.14 -9.35
C THR A 279 -0.17 -3.11 -9.61
N ARG A 280 0.07 -4.09 -8.74
CA ARG A 280 1.06 -5.16 -8.98
C ARG A 280 0.68 -6.02 -10.19
N TRP A 281 -0.59 -6.35 -10.32
CA TRP A 281 -1.08 -7.09 -11.48
C TRP A 281 -0.90 -6.28 -12.78
N LEU A 282 -1.21 -4.99 -12.76
CA LEU A 282 -0.95 -4.08 -13.88
C LEU A 282 0.54 -3.99 -14.21
N GLU A 283 1.43 -3.94 -13.20
CA GLU A 283 2.89 -3.95 -13.39
C GLU A 283 3.34 -5.21 -14.13
N ALA A 284 2.89 -6.39 -13.70
CA ALA A 284 3.23 -7.65 -14.34
C ALA A 284 2.78 -7.70 -15.82
N TYR A 285 1.67 -7.04 -16.14
CA TYR A 285 1.17 -6.95 -17.52
C TYR A 285 1.92 -5.92 -18.37
N ILE A 286 2.27 -4.76 -17.81
CA ILE A 286 2.89 -3.64 -18.55
C ILE A 286 4.41 -3.82 -18.67
N ALA A 287 5.07 -4.42 -17.67
CA ALA A 287 6.52 -4.58 -17.60
C ALA A 287 6.94 -6.06 -17.44
N PRO A 288 6.60 -6.96 -18.38
CA PRO A 288 6.87 -8.41 -18.25
C PRO A 288 8.35 -8.75 -18.30
N TRP A 289 9.21 -7.81 -18.76
CA TRP A 289 10.66 -8.00 -18.81
C TRP A 289 11.34 -7.90 -17.44
N ARG A 290 10.67 -7.35 -16.44
CA ARG A 290 11.14 -7.36 -15.07
C ARG A 290 10.68 -8.66 -14.42
N ARG A 291 11.61 -9.63 -14.23
CA ARG A 291 11.31 -10.77 -13.36
C ARG A 291 11.08 -10.22 -11.96
N ILE A 292 9.84 -10.23 -11.52
CA ILE A 292 9.49 -10.00 -10.12
C ILE A 292 9.99 -11.25 -9.42
N GLU A 293 11.17 -11.17 -8.79
CA GLU A 293 11.56 -12.16 -7.80
C GLU A 293 10.49 -12.10 -6.72
N SER A 294 9.65 -13.14 -6.68
CA SER A 294 8.65 -13.32 -5.64
C SER A 294 9.39 -13.49 -4.31
N LEU A 295 9.39 -12.44 -3.50
CA LEU A 295 9.71 -12.53 -2.08
C LEU A 295 8.64 -13.34 -1.35
#